data_73820f3c82b30e9c1670cb9971507179
#
_entry.id   73820f3c82b30e9c1670cb9971507179
#
_cell.length_a   1.000
_cell.length_b   1.000
_cell.length_c   1.000
_cell.angle_alpha   90.00
_cell.angle_beta   90.00
_cell.angle_gamma   90.00
#
_symmetry.space_group_name_H-M   'P 1'
#
loop_
_entity.id
_entity.type
_entity.pdbx_description
1 polymer ?
#
loop_
_entity_poly.entity_id
_entity_poly.type
_entity_poly.pdbx_seq_one_letter_code
_entity_poly.pdbx_strand_id
1 'polypeptide(L)'
;MEIETPANLNSIPTDAETTATGLASNVLQAGTGTEAPAAADTVTVHYSGWTTNGQLFDSSVQRGQTASFPLNRVIKGWTEGLQLMVVGEKRRFWIPAELAYGENAGGGRPSGMLVFDVELFEIQKAPEPPKTPEDVAGIPDTAEVRESGLASRVLSAGTGSEHPTKQSMVTVHYSGWTLDGQLFDSSVTRGEPTSFGLYQVIAGWTEGVQLMVEGEKRRFWIPGKLAYGDNPQGGAPGGMLVFDVELIKIGQ
;
A
#
# COMPACT_ATOMS: atom_id res chain seq x y z
N MET A 1 -26.39 -7.97 18.22
CA MET A 1 -27.16 -6.70 18.24
C MET A 1 -27.97 -6.67 16.94
N GLU A 2 -29.27 -6.46 17.02
CA GLU A 2 -30.11 -6.35 15.83
C GLU A 2 -29.83 -4.99 15.17
N ILE A 3 -29.57 -5.00 13.85
CA ILE A 3 -29.27 -3.77 13.10
C ILE A 3 -30.56 -3.35 12.44
N GLU A 4 -31.05 -2.17 12.82
CA GLU A 4 -32.23 -1.59 12.20
C GLU A 4 -31.93 -1.20 10.75
N THR A 5 -32.77 -1.68 9.82
CA THR A 5 -32.65 -1.32 8.41
C THR A 5 -33.08 0.13 8.23
N PRO A 6 -32.20 0.99 7.68
CA PRO A 6 -32.56 2.41 7.49
C PRO A 6 -33.73 2.58 6.52
N ALA A 7 -34.54 3.61 6.75
CA ALA A 7 -35.52 4.03 5.75
C ALA A 7 -34.81 4.64 4.52
N ASN A 8 -35.47 4.63 3.38
CA ASN A 8 -35.05 5.32 2.15
C ASN A 8 -33.73 4.81 1.53
N LEU A 9 -33.45 3.50 1.59
CA LEU A 9 -32.28 2.92 0.92
C LEU A 9 -32.37 2.96 -0.62
N ASN A 10 -33.58 3.05 -1.16
CA ASN A 10 -33.86 3.01 -2.60
C ASN A 10 -33.84 4.39 -3.29
N SER A 11 -33.64 5.46 -2.52
CA SER A 11 -33.60 6.82 -3.04
C SER A 11 -32.55 7.65 -2.33
N ILE A 12 -31.76 8.39 -3.10
CA ILE A 12 -30.80 9.36 -2.55
C ILE A 12 -31.60 10.57 -2.07
N PRO A 13 -31.43 10.99 -0.79
CA PRO A 13 -32.09 12.20 -0.29
C PRO A 13 -31.67 13.44 -1.05
N THR A 14 -32.55 14.43 -1.16
CA THR A 14 -32.28 15.68 -1.90
C THR A 14 -31.24 16.57 -1.23
N ASP A 15 -31.00 16.36 0.04
CA ASP A 15 -29.98 17.04 0.85
C ASP A 15 -28.65 16.28 0.91
N ALA A 16 -28.51 15.14 0.22
CA ALA A 16 -27.27 14.42 0.15
C ALA A 16 -26.23 15.16 -0.71
N GLU A 17 -25.01 15.19 -0.21
CA GLU A 17 -23.84 15.64 -0.98
C GLU A 17 -23.52 14.62 -2.06
N THR A 18 -23.36 15.06 -3.30
CA THR A 18 -23.04 14.18 -4.42
C THR A 18 -21.74 14.61 -5.08
N THR A 19 -20.83 13.68 -5.27
CA THR A 19 -19.55 13.92 -5.97
C THR A 19 -19.71 13.82 -7.48
N ALA A 20 -18.66 14.21 -8.23
CA ALA A 20 -18.64 14.12 -9.70
C ALA A 20 -18.75 12.68 -10.24
N THR A 21 -18.40 11.67 -9.45
CA THR A 21 -18.51 10.24 -9.81
C THR A 21 -19.90 9.67 -9.56
N GLY A 22 -20.80 10.45 -8.93
CA GLY A 22 -22.14 10.01 -8.57
C GLY A 22 -22.24 9.36 -7.19
N LEU A 23 -21.18 9.32 -6.41
CA LEU A 23 -21.22 8.90 -5.01
C LEU A 23 -22.04 9.95 -4.23
N ALA A 24 -23.11 9.52 -3.56
CA ALA A 24 -23.89 10.39 -2.68
C ALA A 24 -23.66 10.03 -1.22
N SER A 25 -23.72 11.03 -0.33
CA SER A 25 -23.52 10.80 1.10
C SER A 25 -24.19 11.82 2.00
N ASN A 26 -24.53 11.40 3.23
CA ASN A 26 -25.02 12.27 4.30
C ASN A 26 -24.26 11.98 5.60
N VAL A 27 -23.85 13.03 6.30
CA VAL A 27 -23.30 12.94 7.65
C VAL A 27 -24.43 12.58 8.62
N LEU A 28 -24.32 11.43 9.29
CA LEU A 28 -25.26 10.99 10.32
C LEU A 28 -24.84 11.49 11.70
N GLN A 29 -23.52 11.58 11.92
CA GLN A 29 -22.91 12.12 13.14
C GLN A 29 -21.61 12.81 12.75
N ALA A 30 -21.43 14.04 13.18
CA ALA A 30 -20.19 14.77 12.96
C ALA A 30 -19.03 14.13 13.73
N GLY A 31 -17.86 14.05 13.09
CA GLY A 31 -16.63 13.59 13.72
C GLY A 31 -15.96 14.68 14.55
N THR A 32 -14.93 14.26 15.30
CA THR A 32 -14.08 15.13 16.12
C THR A 32 -12.67 15.29 15.57
N GLY A 33 -12.31 14.46 14.61
CA GLY A 33 -11.01 14.54 13.91
C GLY A 33 -10.93 15.77 13.01
N THR A 34 -9.71 16.13 12.62
CA THR A 34 -9.42 17.27 11.73
C THR A 34 -8.82 16.84 10.41
N GLU A 35 -8.39 15.58 10.30
CA GLU A 35 -7.76 15.03 9.12
C GLU A 35 -8.61 13.91 8.52
N ALA A 36 -8.71 13.90 7.20
CA ALA A 36 -9.30 12.83 6.42
C ALA A 36 -8.20 11.82 5.99
N PRO A 37 -8.55 10.54 5.81
CA PRO A 37 -7.61 9.56 5.28
C PRO A 37 -7.26 9.82 3.82
N ALA A 38 -6.03 9.53 3.44
CA ALA A 38 -5.62 9.45 2.04
C ALA A 38 -5.94 8.06 1.45
N ALA A 39 -5.97 7.96 0.12
CA ALA A 39 -6.30 6.70 -0.58
C ALA A 39 -5.36 5.52 -0.24
N ALA A 40 -4.13 5.79 0.21
CA ALA A 40 -3.18 4.76 0.61
C ALA A 40 -3.26 4.37 2.09
N ASP A 41 -4.00 5.13 2.90
CA ASP A 41 -4.11 4.89 4.34
C ASP A 41 -4.95 3.63 4.65
N THR A 42 -4.73 3.08 5.82
CA THR A 42 -5.60 2.04 6.39
C THR A 42 -6.56 2.67 7.38
N VAL A 43 -7.83 2.33 7.28
CA VAL A 43 -8.89 2.85 8.17
C VAL A 43 -9.47 1.73 9.02
N THR A 44 -9.81 2.03 10.26
CA THR A 44 -10.57 1.15 11.16
C THR A 44 -11.97 1.70 11.31
N VAL A 45 -12.97 0.88 10.97
CA VAL A 45 -14.38 1.30 10.89
C VAL A 45 -15.32 0.30 11.53
N HIS A 46 -16.49 0.77 11.96
CA HIS A 46 -17.73 -0.02 11.97
C HIS A 46 -18.53 0.30 10.71
N TYR A 47 -19.15 -0.71 10.13
CA TYR A 47 -20.03 -0.51 8.98
C TYR A 47 -21.17 -1.51 8.94
N SER A 48 -22.22 -1.13 8.25
CA SER A 48 -23.30 -2.01 7.81
C SER A 48 -23.65 -1.67 6.37
N GLY A 49 -23.84 -2.69 5.53
CA GLY A 49 -24.11 -2.54 4.11
C GLY A 49 -25.42 -3.23 3.68
N TRP A 50 -26.26 -2.49 2.95
CA TRP A 50 -27.53 -2.98 2.43
C TRP A 50 -27.62 -2.81 0.92
N THR A 51 -28.40 -3.68 0.32
CA THR A 51 -28.95 -3.46 -1.02
C THR A 51 -30.15 -2.49 -0.93
N THR A 52 -30.55 -1.90 -2.04
CA THR A 52 -31.63 -0.92 -2.09
C THR A 52 -33.01 -1.50 -1.71
N ASN A 53 -33.17 -2.83 -1.73
CA ASN A 53 -34.39 -3.51 -1.25
C ASN A 53 -34.37 -3.81 0.25
N GLY A 54 -33.37 -3.32 1.00
CA GLY A 54 -33.27 -3.45 2.46
C GLY A 54 -32.59 -4.71 2.97
N GLN A 55 -32.03 -5.54 2.09
CA GLN A 55 -31.30 -6.72 2.51
C GLN A 55 -29.92 -6.32 3.07
N LEU A 56 -29.68 -6.58 4.34
CA LEU A 56 -28.36 -6.49 4.97
C LEU A 56 -27.48 -7.61 4.41
N PHE A 57 -26.37 -7.27 3.74
CA PHE A 57 -25.46 -8.27 3.16
C PHE A 57 -24.15 -8.39 3.93
N ASP A 58 -23.71 -7.35 4.64
CA ASP A 58 -22.51 -7.40 5.47
C ASP A 58 -22.56 -6.35 6.58
N SER A 59 -22.03 -6.70 7.77
CA SER A 59 -21.96 -5.77 8.90
C SER A 59 -20.90 -6.18 9.91
N SER A 60 -19.97 -5.30 10.18
CA SER A 60 -19.01 -5.40 11.27
C SER A 60 -19.66 -5.19 12.64
N VAL A 61 -20.74 -4.37 12.69
CA VAL A 61 -21.53 -4.14 13.91
C VAL A 61 -22.21 -5.43 14.37
N GLN A 62 -22.79 -6.19 13.42
CA GLN A 62 -23.39 -7.50 13.72
C GLN A 62 -22.37 -8.50 14.25
N ARG A 63 -21.14 -8.47 13.73
CA ARG A 63 -20.03 -9.31 14.19
C ARG A 63 -19.47 -8.86 15.56
N GLY A 64 -19.81 -7.64 16.02
CA GLY A 64 -19.31 -7.09 17.30
C GLY A 64 -17.82 -6.68 17.28
N GLN A 65 -17.21 -6.53 16.10
CA GLN A 65 -15.82 -6.18 15.91
C GLN A 65 -15.66 -5.14 14.80
N THR A 66 -14.82 -4.13 15.03
CA THR A 66 -14.38 -3.23 13.96
C THR A 66 -13.63 -3.98 12.88
N ALA A 67 -13.56 -3.40 11.70
CA ALA A 67 -12.78 -3.94 10.59
C ALA A 67 -11.79 -2.89 10.08
N SER A 68 -10.57 -3.33 9.74
CA SER A 68 -9.53 -2.46 9.21
C SER A 68 -9.26 -2.79 7.75
N PHE A 69 -9.20 -1.76 6.91
CA PHE A 69 -9.03 -1.90 5.46
C PHE A 69 -8.05 -0.88 4.92
N PRO A 70 -7.06 -1.30 4.10
CA PRO A 70 -6.35 -0.38 3.21
C PRO A 70 -7.33 0.20 2.18
N LEU A 71 -7.44 1.54 2.10
CA LEU A 71 -8.44 2.19 1.23
C LEU A 71 -8.22 1.95 -0.27
N ASN A 72 -6.99 1.61 -0.68
CA ASN A 72 -6.68 1.24 -2.06
C ASN A 72 -7.05 -0.21 -2.42
N ARG A 73 -7.62 -1.00 -1.48
CA ARG A 73 -8.01 -2.41 -1.67
C ARG A 73 -9.50 -2.67 -1.47
N VAL A 74 -10.30 -1.65 -1.35
CA VAL A 74 -11.76 -1.73 -1.21
C VAL A 74 -12.46 -1.27 -2.49
N ILE A 75 -13.80 -1.31 -2.53
CA ILE A 75 -14.57 -0.78 -3.67
C ILE A 75 -14.32 0.72 -3.84
N LYS A 76 -14.39 1.21 -5.08
CA LYS A 76 -14.07 2.61 -5.42
C LYS A 76 -14.88 3.62 -4.60
N GLY A 77 -16.16 3.33 -4.36
CA GLY A 77 -17.03 4.18 -3.54
C GLY A 77 -16.55 4.31 -2.09
N TRP A 78 -15.95 3.27 -1.53
CA TRP A 78 -15.31 3.35 -0.21
C TRP A 78 -14.01 4.14 -0.25
N THR A 79 -13.15 3.86 -1.24
CA THR A 79 -11.90 4.62 -1.42
C THR A 79 -12.18 6.11 -1.53
N GLU A 80 -13.20 6.50 -2.28
CA GLU A 80 -13.60 7.90 -2.45
C GLU A 80 -14.29 8.43 -1.20
N GLY A 81 -15.31 7.72 -0.71
CA GLY A 81 -16.20 8.20 0.36
C GLY A 81 -15.51 8.39 1.70
N LEU A 82 -14.62 7.46 2.11
CA LEU A 82 -13.94 7.59 3.39
C LEU A 82 -12.93 8.75 3.41
N GLN A 83 -12.39 9.16 2.27
CA GLN A 83 -11.56 10.36 2.17
C GLN A 83 -12.34 11.68 2.43
N LEU A 84 -13.68 11.62 2.51
CA LEU A 84 -14.54 12.74 2.92
C LEU A 84 -14.81 12.76 4.43
N MET A 85 -14.41 11.71 5.16
CA MET A 85 -14.71 11.54 6.58
C MET A 85 -13.52 11.95 7.46
N VAL A 86 -13.81 12.26 8.71
CA VAL A 86 -12.82 12.43 9.78
C VAL A 86 -13.10 11.45 10.93
N VAL A 87 -12.11 11.21 11.79
CA VAL A 87 -12.28 10.32 12.95
C VAL A 87 -13.45 10.74 13.83
N GLY A 88 -14.26 9.77 14.26
CA GLY A 88 -15.49 9.95 15.03
C GLY A 88 -16.72 10.26 14.19
N GLU A 89 -16.58 10.44 12.88
CA GLU A 89 -17.71 10.69 11.99
C GLU A 89 -18.44 9.40 11.64
N LYS A 90 -19.77 9.48 11.57
CA LYS A 90 -20.63 8.45 10.99
C LYS A 90 -21.33 9.04 9.77
N ARG A 91 -21.21 8.36 8.63
CA ARG A 91 -21.72 8.82 7.34
C ARG A 91 -22.44 7.69 6.61
N ARG A 92 -23.53 8.02 5.93
CA ARG A 92 -24.22 7.13 5.00
C ARG A 92 -23.78 7.44 3.59
N PHE A 93 -23.49 6.37 2.84
CA PHE A 93 -23.12 6.42 1.44
C PHE A 93 -24.14 5.67 0.61
N TRP A 94 -24.55 6.25 -0.51
CA TRP A 94 -25.24 5.59 -1.62
C TRP A 94 -24.22 5.45 -2.75
N ILE A 95 -23.77 4.22 -2.98
CA ILE A 95 -22.67 3.91 -3.89
C ILE A 95 -23.25 3.32 -5.18
N PRO A 96 -23.15 4.03 -6.32
CA PRO A 96 -23.58 3.50 -7.61
C PRO A 96 -22.86 2.20 -7.96
N ALA A 97 -23.47 1.37 -8.78
CA ALA A 97 -22.94 0.06 -9.15
C ALA A 97 -21.51 0.13 -9.72
N GLU A 98 -21.18 1.15 -10.49
CA GLU A 98 -19.86 1.38 -11.13
C GLU A 98 -18.74 1.64 -10.11
N LEU A 99 -19.10 2.11 -8.92
CA LEU A 99 -18.20 2.35 -7.80
C LEU A 99 -18.22 1.21 -6.77
N ALA A 100 -19.04 0.17 -7.00
CA ALA A 100 -19.19 -1.01 -6.16
C ALA A 100 -18.81 -2.29 -6.95
N TYR A 101 -19.71 -3.27 -7.05
CA TYR A 101 -19.44 -4.55 -7.70
C TYR A 101 -20.09 -4.68 -9.09
N GLY A 102 -20.71 -3.62 -9.59
CA GLY A 102 -21.41 -3.60 -10.89
C GLY A 102 -22.86 -4.05 -10.81
N GLU A 103 -23.57 -3.94 -11.95
CA GLU A 103 -24.98 -4.33 -12.07
C GLU A 103 -25.19 -5.84 -12.04
N ASN A 104 -24.19 -6.61 -12.46
CA ASN A 104 -24.24 -8.07 -12.57
C ASN A 104 -23.07 -8.71 -11.80
N ALA A 105 -23.00 -8.47 -10.51
CA ALA A 105 -21.94 -9.02 -9.68
C ALA A 105 -22.07 -10.56 -9.57
N GLY A 106 -20.97 -11.27 -9.81
CA GLY A 106 -20.89 -12.72 -9.63
C GLY A 106 -20.36 -13.12 -8.25
N GLY A 107 -20.43 -14.43 -7.95
CA GLY A 107 -19.79 -14.98 -6.74
C GLY A 107 -20.45 -14.60 -5.42
N GLY A 108 -21.76 -14.36 -5.42
CA GLY A 108 -22.52 -14.06 -4.20
C GLY A 108 -22.37 -12.61 -3.71
N ARG A 109 -21.74 -11.73 -4.49
CA ARG A 109 -21.64 -10.30 -4.18
C ARG A 109 -22.95 -9.58 -4.51
N PRO A 110 -23.33 -8.55 -3.73
CA PRO A 110 -24.52 -7.74 -4.05
C PRO A 110 -24.32 -6.94 -5.33
N SER A 111 -25.38 -6.77 -6.12
CA SER A 111 -25.37 -6.03 -7.38
C SER A 111 -26.10 -4.71 -7.27
N GLY A 112 -25.87 -3.80 -8.20
CA GLY A 112 -26.52 -2.51 -8.28
C GLY A 112 -26.01 -1.51 -7.25
N MET A 113 -26.81 -0.49 -6.98
CA MET A 113 -26.51 0.51 -5.95
C MET A 113 -26.48 -0.14 -4.58
N LEU A 114 -25.45 0.20 -3.79
CA LEU A 114 -25.29 -0.26 -2.41
C LEU A 114 -25.36 0.91 -1.45
N VAL A 115 -25.91 0.68 -0.26
CA VAL A 115 -25.97 1.70 0.81
C VAL A 115 -25.17 1.21 2.01
N PHE A 116 -24.31 2.08 2.53
CA PHE A 116 -23.50 1.77 3.70
C PHE A 116 -23.60 2.87 4.74
N ASP A 117 -23.80 2.48 5.99
CA ASP A 117 -23.47 3.33 7.14
C ASP A 117 -22.07 2.96 7.62
N VAL A 118 -21.20 3.95 7.69
CA VAL A 118 -19.81 3.77 8.11
C VAL A 118 -19.48 4.74 9.23
N GLU A 119 -18.84 4.24 10.28
CA GLU A 119 -18.29 5.02 11.38
C GLU A 119 -16.79 4.85 11.42
N LEU A 120 -16.04 5.96 11.33
CA LEU A 120 -14.58 5.97 11.24
C LEU A 120 -13.95 6.15 12.63
N PHE A 121 -13.20 5.14 13.10
CA PHE A 121 -12.56 5.15 14.42
C PHE A 121 -11.09 5.56 14.37
N GLU A 122 -10.36 5.11 13.35
CA GLU A 122 -8.90 5.30 13.29
C GLU A 122 -8.43 5.44 11.85
N ILE A 123 -7.41 6.26 11.67
CA ILE A 123 -6.65 6.40 10.42
C ILE A 123 -5.20 6.04 10.72
N GLN A 124 -4.74 4.94 10.16
CA GLN A 124 -3.32 4.59 10.13
C GLN A 124 -2.74 5.11 8.81
N LYS A 125 -1.90 6.11 8.91
CA LYS A 125 -1.27 6.71 7.73
C LYS A 125 -0.38 5.69 7.01
N ALA A 126 -0.50 5.64 5.69
CA ALA A 126 0.41 4.88 4.86
C ALA A 126 1.85 5.41 5.04
N PRO A 127 2.86 4.53 4.99
CA PRO A 127 4.24 4.98 4.97
C PRO A 127 4.48 5.97 3.82
N GLU A 128 5.16 7.07 4.11
CA GLU A 128 5.54 8.00 3.04
C GLU A 128 6.46 7.29 2.03
N PRO A 129 6.27 7.54 0.73
CA PRO A 129 7.20 7.03 -0.27
C PRO A 129 8.61 7.53 0.04
N PRO A 130 9.63 6.66 -0.07
CA PRO A 130 11.01 7.07 0.16
C PRO A 130 11.40 8.16 -0.84
N LYS A 131 12.08 9.18 -0.36
CA LYS A 131 12.57 10.27 -1.20
C LYS A 131 13.58 9.73 -2.21
N THR A 132 13.48 10.19 -3.45
CA THR A 132 14.49 9.92 -4.47
C THR A 132 15.86 10.38 -3.98
N PRO A 133 16.90 9.52 -4.02
CA PRO A 133 18.24 9.90 -3.62
C PRO A 133 18.82 11.02 -4.50
N GLU A 134 19.56 11.94 -3.90
CA GLU A 134 20.22 13.02 -4.65
C GLU A 134 21.27 12.50 -5.64
N ASP A 135 21.89 11.34 -5.33
CA ASP A 135 22.90 10.67 -6.14
C ASP A 135 22.35 9.51 -6.99
N VAL A 136 21.01 9.51 -7.25
CA VAL A 136 20.36 8.47 -8.05
C VAL A 136 20.85 8.44 -9.50
N ALA A 137 21.24 9.59 -10.06
CA ALA A 137 21.60 9.75 -11.47
C ALA A 137 22.95 9.11 -11.84
N GLY A 138 23.75 8.65 -10.87
CA GLY A 138 25.04 8.02 -11.14
C GLY A 138 25.78 7.59 -9.88
N ILE A 139 26.86 6.85 -10.08
CA ILE A 139 27.72 6.36 -9.01
C ILE A 139 28.56 7.52 -8.48
N PRO A 140 28.46 7.90 -7.19
CA PRO A 140 29.29 8.96 -6.60
C PRO A 140 30.72 8.44 -6.34
N ASP A 141 31.71 9.35 -6.31
CA ASP A 141 33.11 9.02 -6.01
C ASP A 141 33.31 8.38 -4.63
N THR A 142 32.33 8.52 -3.73
CA THR A 142 32.35 7.93 -2.39
C THR A 142 31.85 6.50 -2.34
N ALA A 143 31.38 5.94 -3.46
CA ALA A 143 30.94 4.55 -3.54
C ALA A 143 32.10 3.59 -3.77
N GLU A 144 32.07 2.44 -3.14
CA GLU A 144 32.95 1.32 -3.42
C GLU A 144 32.48 0.60 -4.67
N VAL A 145 33.38 0.46 -5.67
CA VAL A 145 33.08 -0.22 -6.93
C VAL A 145 33.80 -1.56 -6.98
N ARG A 146 33.09 -2.63 -7.25
CA ARG A 146 33.61 -3.99 -7.37
C ARG A 146 33.96 -4.33 -8.82
N GLU A 147 34.73 -5.40 -9.03
CA GLU A 147 35.11 -5.88 -10.36
C GLU A 147 33.90 -6.25 -11.24
N SER A 148 32.82 -6.71 -10.64
CA SER A 148 31.53 -6.98 -11.32
C SER A 148 30.88 -5.72 -11.92
N GLY A 149 31.28 -4.54 -11.44
CA GLY A 149 30.69 -3.25 -11.72
C GLY A 149 29.58 -2.86 -10.73
N LEU A 150 29.27 -3.72 -9.74
CA LEU A 150 28.42 -3.35 -8.63
C LEU A 150 29.09 -2.22 -7.82
N ALA A 151 28.38 -1.12 -7.60
CA ALA A 151 28.84 -0.08 -6.70
C ALA A 151 27.94 -0.02 -5.46
N SER A 152 28.52 0.34 -4.32
CA SER A 152 27.75 0.44 -3.08
C SER A 152 28.31 1.48 -2.12
N ARG A 153 27.44 1.98 -1.23
CA ARG A 153 27.81 2.87 -0.15
C ARG A 153 26.97 2.58 1.10
N VAL A 154 27.61 2.46 2.26
CA VAL A 154 26.90 2.36 3.54
C VAL A 154 26.21 3.69 3.83
N LEU A 155 24.90 3.64 4.09
CA LEU A 155 24.10 4.79 4.51
C LEU A 155 23.98 4.86 6.03
N SER A 156 23.86 3.69 6.68
CA SER A 156 23.84 3.53 8.12
C SER A 156 24.50 2.22 8.49
N ALA A 157 25.44 2.24 9.43
CA ALA A 157 26.11 1.04 9.89
C ALA A 157 25.14 0.11 10.62
N GLY A 158 25.27 -1.19 10.40
CA GLY A 158 24.54 -2.21 11.14
C GLY A 158 25.15 -2.50 12.52
N THR A 159 24.42 -3.31 13.27
CA THR A 159 24.83 -3.76 14.61
C THR A 159 25.21 -5.25 14.62
N GLY A 160 24.89 -5.97 13.56
CA GLY A 160 25.26 -7.37 13.38
C GLY A 160 26.77 -7.55 13.12
N SER A 161 27.24 -8.77 13.27
CA SER A 161 28.63 -9.17 12.98
C SER A 161 28.71 -10.24 11.91
N GLU A 162 27.59 -10.84 11.54
CA GLU A 162 27.53 -11.91 10.55
C GLU A 162 27.04 -11.38 9.20
N HIS A 163 27.61 -11.92 8.13
CA HIS A 163 27.20 -11.63 6.77
C HIS A 163 26.35 -12.79 6.22
N PRO A 164 25.29 -12.51 5.45
CA PRO A 164 24.55 -13.57 4.79
C PRO A 164 25.39 -14.23 3.70
N THR A 165 25.13 -15.50 3.46
CA THR A 165 25.67 -16.25 2.33
C THR A 165 24.70 -16.24 1.16
N LYS A 166 25.13 -16.69 -0.01
CA LYS A 166 24.25 -16.83 -1.18
C LYS A 166 23.00 -17.67 -0.90
N GLN A 167 23.06 -18.64 0.02
CA GLN A 167 21.95 -19.53 0.38
C GLN A 167 21.08 -19.00 1.49
N SER A 168 21.48 -17.92 2.15
CA SER A 168 20.72 -17.37 3.27
C SER A 168 19.37 -16.83 2.83
N MET A 169 18.35 -17.03 3.68
CA MET A 169 17.14 -16.25 3.65
C MET A 169 17.41 -14.89 4.29
N VAL A 170 16.96 -13.82 3.68
CA VAL A 170 17.09 -12.47 4.25
C VAL A 170 15.74 -11.78 4.31
N THR A 171 15.55 -10.96 5.33
CA THR A 171 14.42 -10.05 5.47
C THR A 171 14.92 -8.63 5.35
N VAL A 172 14.38 -7.87 4.43
CA VAL A 172 14.86 -6.52 4.11
C VAL A 172 13.71 -5.54 3.95
N HIS A 173 13.97 -4.26 4.26
CA HIS A 173 13.29 -3.15 3.62
C HIS A 173 14.12 -2.66 2.45
N TYR A 174 13.45 -2.29 1.35
CA TYR A 174 14.13 -1.76 0.18
C TYR A 174 13.28 -0.77 -0.60
N SER A 175 13.97 0.04 -1.38
CA SER A 175 13.37 0.91 -2.39
C SER A 175 14.28 0.95 -3.61
N GLY A 176 13.70 0.87 -4.80
CA GLY A 176 14.42 0.82 -6.06
C GLY A 176 14.01 1.92 -7.02
N TRP A 177 14.99 2.59 -7.60
CA TRP A 177 14.82 3.68 -8.58
C TRP A 177 15.59 3.40 -9.87
N THR A 178 15.06 3.95 -10.94
CA THR A 178 15.80 4.16 -12.20
C THR A 178 16.68 5.40 -12.10
N LEU A 179 17.66 5.56 -13.01
CA LEU A 179 18.60 6.71 -12.97
C LEU A 179 17.94 8.08 -13.15
N ASP A 180 16.74 8.15 -13.73
CA ASP A 180 15.92 9.36 -13.84
C ASP A 180 15.11 9.66 -12.56
N GLY A 181 15.30 8.84 -11.50
CA GLY A 181 14.70 9.03 -10.19
C GLY A 181 13.28 8.47 -10.03
N GLN A 182 12.78 7.71 -11.02
CA GLN A 182 11.48 7.05 -10.89
C GLN A 182 11.57 5.88 -9.91
N LEU A 183 10.78 5.93 -8.84
CA LEU A 183 10.58 4.81 -7.92
C LEU A 183 9.76 3.73 -8.64
N PHE A 184 10.32 2.52 -8.83
CA PHE A 184 9.62 1.43 -9.49
C PHE A 184 9.16 0.33 -8.53
N ASP A 185 9.82 0.19 -7.37
CA ASP A 185 9.42 -0.79 -6.35
C ASP A 185 9.91 -0.37 -4.96
N SER A 186 9.09 -0.61 -3.93
CA SER A 186 9.46 -0.32 -2.55
C SER A 186 8.64 -1.13 -1.55
N SER A 187 9.31 -1.87 -0.69
CA SER A 187 8.71 -2.53 0.47
C SER A 187 8.29 -1.52 1.54
N VAL A 188 8.95 -0.34 1.58
CA VAL A 188 8.60 0.74 2.51
C VAL A 188 7.21 1.28 2.20
N THR A 189 6.89 1.51 0.93
CA THR A 189 5.55 1.95 0.52
C THR A 189 4.47 0.90 0.74
N ARG A 190 4.85 -0.39 0.80
CA ARG A 190 3.93 -1.48 1.16
C ARG A 190 3.70 -1.60 2.67
N GLY A 191 4.54 -0.95 3.48
CA GLY A 191 4.46 -0.99 4.95
C GLY A 191 5.00 -2.25 5.59
N GLU A 192 5.56 -3.19 4.83
CA GLU A 192 6.04 -4.49 5.33
C GLU A 192 7.37 -4.87 4.68
N PRO A 193 8.33 -5.42 5.45
CA PRO A 193 9.57 -5.95 4.90
C PRO A 193 9.29 -7.19 4.04
N THR A 194 10.22 -7.49 3.15
CA THR A 194 10.13 -8.66 2.25
C THR A 194 11.22 -9.66 2.61
N SER A 195 10.85 -10.97 2.61
CA SER A 195 11.80 -12.06 2.85
C SER A 195 11.98 -12.92 1.60
N PHE A 196 13.22 -13.25 1.26
CA PHE A 196 13.56 -14.11 0.12
C PHE A 196 14.94 -14.74 0.29
N GLY A 197 15.21 -15.80 -0.46
CA GLY A 197 16.54 -16.38 -0.59
C GLY A 197 17.42 -15.56 -1.53
N LEU A 198 18.66 -15.27 -1.13
CA LEU A 198 19.59 -14.49 -1.97
C LEU A 198 19.91 -15.15 -3.31
N TYR A 199 19.68 -16.45 -3.45
CA TYR A 199 19.82 -17.18 -4.72
C TYR A 199 18.65 -16.98 -5.70
N GLN A 200 17.56 -16.32 -5.27
CA GLN A 200 16.33 -16.14 -6.05
C GLN A 200 16.16 -14.74 -6.63
N VAL A 201 17.10 -13.84 -6.35
CA VAL A 201 17.03 -12.43 -6.74
C VAL A 201 18.06 -12.09 -7.82
N ILE A 202 18.06 -10.86 -8.33
CA ILE A 202 19.03 -10.40 -9.31
C ILE A 202 20.47 -10.53 -8.78
N ALA A 203 21.42 -10.76 -9.68
CA ALA A 203 22.81 -11.02 -9.33
C ALA A 203 23.45 -9.92 -8.47
N GLY A 204 23.11 -8.66 -8.74
CA GLY A 204 23.57 -7.52 -7.96
C GLY A 204 23.11 -7.54 -6.50
N TRP A 205 21.91 -8.03 -6.24
CA TRP A 205 21.43 -8.25 -4.87
C TRP A 205 22.12 -9.43 -4.20
N THR A 206 22.25 -10.55 -4.93
CA THR A 206 22.97 -11.72 -4.43
C THR A 206 24.40 -11.35 -4.03
N GLU A 207 25.11 -10.54 -4.81
CA GLU A 207 26.45 -10.07 -4.49
C GLU A 207 26.44 -9.02 -3.38
N GLY A 208 25.59 -7.99 -3.51
CA GLY A 208 25.61 -6.80 -2.65
C GLY A 208 25.17 -7.08 -1.22
N VAL A 209 24.08 -7.84 -1.02
CA VAL A 209 23.53 -8.07 0.33
C VAL A 209 24.50 -8.93 1.17
N GLN A 210 25.32 -9.77 0.57
CA GLN A 210 26.39 -10.50 1.27
C GLN A 210 27.46 -9.58 1.89
N LEU A 211 27.52 -8.30 1.50
CA LEU A 211 28.42 -7.30 2.11
C LEU A 211 27.84 -6.68 3.38
N MET A 212 26.55 -6.87 3.63
CA MET A 212 25.82 -6.23 4.71
C MET A 212 25.81 -7.09 5.96
N VAL A 213 25.57 -6.44 7.11
CA VAL A 213 25.24 -7.08 8.39
C VAL A 213 23.86 -6.65 8.85
N GLU A 214 23.25 -7.37 9.80
CA GLU A 214 21.93 -7.00 10.33
C GLU A 214 21.94 -5.57 10.91
N GLY A 215 20.87 -4.81 10.60
CA GLY A 215 20.70 -3.40 10.96
C GLY A 215 21.41 -2.43 10.01
N GLU A 216 22.19 -2.90 9.03
CA GLU A 216 22.84 -2.04 8.06
C GLU A 216 21.86 -1.56 7.00
N LYS A 217 22.00 -0.28 6.60
CA LYS A 217 21.38 0.28 5.41
C LYS A 217 22.45 0.67 4.41
N ARG A 218 22.32 0.16 3.17
CA ARG A 218 23.30 0.36 2.10
C ARG A 218 22.60 0.72 0.80
N ARG A 219 23.21 1.63 0.04
CA ARG A 219 22.83 1.95 -1.34
C ARG A 219 23.67 1.15 -2.30
N PHE A 220 22.99 0.62 -3.33
CA PHE A 220 23.60 -0.11 -4.42
C PHE A 220 23.27 0.58 -5.74
N TRP A 221 24.26 0.71 -6.62
CA TRP A 221 24.11 1.01 -8.03
C TRP A 221 24.43 -0.26 -8.78
N ILE A 222 23.40 -0.88 -9.37
CA ILE A 222 23.47 -2.20 -9.97
C ILE A 222 23.40 -2.04 -11.48
N PRO A 223 24.48 -2.32 -12.23
CA PRO A 223 24.44 -2.24 -13.69
C PRO A 223 23.46 -3.26 -14.28
N GLY A 224 22.88 -2.97 -15.44
CA GLY A 224 21.85 -3.79 -16.09
C GLY A 224 22.22 -5.27 -16.19
N LYS A 225 23.49 -5.59 -16.49
CA LYS A 225 23.98 -6.99 -16.55
C LYS A 225 23.86 -7.78 -15.23
N LEU A 226 23.78 -7.09 -14.09
CA LEU A 226 23.57 -7.68 -12.76
C LEU A 226 22.12 -7.50 -12.27
N ALA A 227 21.25 -6.89 -13.08
CA ALA A 227 19.83 -6.66 -12.81
C ALA A 227 18.98 -7.35 -13.90
N TYR A 228 18.15 -6.62 -14.60
CA TYR A 228 17.20 -7.17 -15.60
C TYR A 228 17.69 -7.00 -17.05
N GLY A 229 18.94 -6.54 -17.26
CA GLY A 229 19.47 -6.16 -18.57
C GLY A 229 19.18 -4.72 -18.94
N ASP A 230 19.70 -4.28 -20.11
CA ASP A 230 19.51 -2.90 -20.56
C ASP A 230 18.16 -2.72 -21.29
N ASN A 231 17.61 -3.78 -21.87
CA ASN A 231 16.31 -3.78 -22.56
C ASN A 231 15.47 -4.99 -22.16
N PRO A 232 15.01 -5.05 -20.90
CA PRO A 232 14.25 -6.21 -20.43
C PRO A 232 12.87 -6.30 -21.09
N GLN A 233 12.36 -7.53 -21.22
CA GLN A 233 10.97 -7.77 -21.63
C GLN A 233 10.07 -7.81 -20.41
N GLY A 234 8.76 -7.53 -20.60
CA GLY A 234 7.76 -7.71 -19.54
C GLY A 234 7.64 -6.58 -18.53
N GLY A 235 8.12 -5.37 -18.83
CA GLY A 235 7.89 -4.17 -18.01
C GLY A 235 8.85 -4.00 -16.82
N ALA A 236 9.86 -4.85 -16.68
CA ALA A 236 10.92 -4.60 -15.69
C ALA A 236 11.75 -3.38 -16.10
N PRO A 237 12.31 -2.61 -15.14
CA PRO A 237 13.16 -1.47 -15.46
C PRO A 237 14.51 -1.93 -16.07
N GLY A 238 14.95 -1.25 -17.14
CA GLY A 238 16.21 -1.55 -17.82
C GLY A 238 17.37 -0.68 -17.37
N GLY A 239 18.58 -1.10 -17.74
CA GLY A 239 19.81 -0.36 -17.44
C GLY A 239 20.23 -0.44 -15.98
N MET A 240 21.02 0.54 -15.55
CA MET A 240 21.46 0.64 -14.15
C MET A 240 20.30 0.99 -13.24
N LEU A 241 20.22 0.29 -12.12
CA LEU A 241 19.21 0.49 -11.08
C LEU A 241 19.87 0.91 -9.77
N VAL A 242 19.20 1.74 -9.01
CA VAL A 242 19.64 2.19 -7.68
C VAL A 242 18.72 1.63 -6.62
N PHE A 243 19.28 1.01 -5.59
CA PHE A 243 18.51 0.46 -4.48
C PHE A 243 19.06 0.93 -3.14
N ASP A 244 18.19 1.39 -2.26
CA ASP A 244 18.45 1.44 -0.83
C ASP A 244 17.92 0.17 -0.21
N VAL A 245 18.78 -0.57 0.49
CA VAL A 245 18.44 -1.82 1.16
C VAL A 245 18.81 -1.72 2.62
N GLU A 246 17.88 -2.07 3.50
CA GLU A 246 18.09 -2.24 4.93
C GLU A 246 17.96 -3.72 5.27
N LEU A 247 19.02 -4.33 5.77
CA LEU A 247 19.03 -5.73 6.16
C LEU A 247 18.52 -5.87 7.60
N ILE A 248 17.30 -6.38 7.73
CA ILE A 248 16.62 -6.51 9.03
C ILE A 248 17.03 -7.80 9.72
N LYS A 249 17.08 -8.92 8.96
CA LYS A 249 17.34 -10.23 9.54
C LYS A 249 17.99 -11.18 8.53
N ILE A 250 18.91 -11.99 9.04
CA ILE A 250 19.48 -13.14 8.33
C ILE A 250 18.80 -14.40 8.87
N GLY A 251 18.10 -15.14 7.99
CA GLY A 251 17.53 -16.45 8.28
C GLY A 251 18.45 -17.57 7.86
N GLN A 252 18.32 -18.70 8.51
CA GLN A 252 18.98 -19.95 8.14
C GLN A 252 18.24 -20.63 6.98
#